data_0003b9a4ac124700f1b3947b3672dea9
#
_entry.id   0003b9a4ac124700f1b3947b3672dea9
#
_cell.length_a   1.000
_cell.length_b   1.000
_cell.length_c   1.000
_cell.angle_alpha   90.00
_cell.angle_beta   90.00
_cell.angle_gamma   90.00
#
_symmetry.space_group_name_H-M   'P 1'
#
loop_
_entity.id
_entity.type
_entity.pdbx_description
1 polymer ?
#
loop_
_entity_poly.entity_id
_entity_poly.type
_entity_poly.pdbx_seq_one_letter_code
_entity_poly.pdbx_strand_id
1 'polypeptide(L)'
;MSYPVAGVLLTVMACVVGGQVSSTAVLWGVLCGVLQAFGIWWFYAALGSGPISVVSPLTAILVSAGPIGVGVAMGERPSGVAIAGIALALVAVALVSAQATDEDETPHRFTAKVAWLTVGSGLTFGLSFAVIHQVPHDAKLWPLVFARFAATAVVMLAAVATRNFALPRGLPLKLALVAAALDVIANVGMLLALQASMLSLASVLISLYPAATVALAMVVLKERVRAWQAVGMALALGSVAMIAAG
;
A
#
# COMPACT_ATOMS: atom_id res chain seq x y z
N MET A 1 -0.66 15.24 8.50
CA MET A 1 -0.73 16.41 7.59
C MET A 1 -0.76 16.01 6.11
N SER A 2 -0.08 14.92 5.68
CA SER A 2 -0.08 14.50 4.28
C SER A 2 -1.48 14.17 3.74
N TYR A 3 -2.32 13.45 4.49
CA TYR A 3 -3.67 13.07 4.04
C TYR A 3 -4.60 14.23 3.69
N PRO A 4 -4.78 15.28 4.54
CA PRO A 4 -5.59 16.43 4.17
C PRO A 4 -5.09 17.13 2.91
N VAL A 5 -3.77 17.30 2.79
CA VAL A 5 -3.15 17.93 1.60
C VAL A 5 -3.37 17.07 0.35
N ALA A 6 -3.15 15.75 0.45
CA ALA A 6 -3.44 14.82 -0.63
C ALA A 6 -4.93 14.85 -1.04
N GLY A 7 -5.85 14.96 -0.08
CA GLY A 7 -7.28 15.13 -0.33
C GLY A 7 -7.60 16.38 -1.16
N VAL A 8 -6.99 17.52 -0.81
CA VAL A 8 -7.15 18.77 -1.56
C VAL A 8 -6.59 18.64 -2.98
N LEU A 9 -5.37 18.11 -3.12
CA LEU A 9 -4.74 17.90 -4.44
C LEU A 9 -5.57 16.99 -5.33
N LEU A 10 -6.06 15.86 -4.79
CA LEU A 10 -6.94 14.93 -5.50
C LEU A 10 -8.26 15.59 -5.91
N THR A 11 -8.83 16.45 -5.05
CA THR A 11 -10.06 17.18 -5.39
C THR A 11 -9.84 18.11 -6.57
N VAL A 12 -8.74 18.88 -6.56
CA VAL A 12 -8.39 19.75 -7.69
C VAL A 12 -8.20 18.93 -8.98
N MET A 13 -7.46 17.82 -8.91
CA MET A 13 -7.28 16.93 -10.06
C MET A 13 -8.61 16.32 -10.53
N ALA A 14 -9.47 15.86 -9.62
CA ALA A 14 -10.77 15.29 -9.97
C ALA A 14 -11.68 16.33 -10.65
N CYS A 15 -11.65 17.59 -10.20
CA CYS A 15 -12.39 18.68 -10.87
C CYS A 15 -11.89 18.94 -12.29
N VAL A 16 -10.58 18.83 -12.53
CA VAL A 16 -9.99 19.03 -13.88
C VAL A 16 -10.26 17.83 -14.79
N VAL A 17 -10.07 16.62 -14.28
CA VAL A 17 -10.27 15.37 -15.05
C VAL A 17 -11.76 15.09 -15.27
N GLY A 18 -12.63 15.62 -14.41
CA GLY A 18 -14.06 15.37 -14.42
C GLY A 18 -14.40 13.99 -13.86
N GLY A 19 -15.54 13.46 -14.27
CA GLY A 19 -16.05 12.15 -13.81
C GLY A 19 -17.40 12.32 -13.10
N GLN A 20 -18.11 11.19 -12.90
CA GLN A 20 -19.41 11.19 -12.26
C GLN A 20 -19.30 10.83 -10.79
N VAL A 21 -19.90 11.65 -9.93
CA VAL A 21 -20.04 11.34 -8.52
C VAL A 21 -21.31 10.52 -8.35
N SER A 22 -21.15 9.22 -8.15
CA SER A 22 -22.25 8.30 -7.85
C SER A 22 -22.23 7.88 -6.38
N SER A 23 -23.36 7.43 -5.85
CA SER A 23 -23.42 6.83 -4.50
C SER A 23 -22.48 5.64 -4.34
N THR A 24 -22.32 4.86 -5.40
CA THR A 24 -21.38 3.73 -5.47
C THR A 24 -19.94 4.20 -5.35
N ALA A 25 -19.55 5.26 -6.08
CA ALA A 25 -18.21 5.83 -6.01
C ALA A 25 -17.89 6.40 -4.61
N VAL A 26 -18.87 7.03 -3.97
CA VAL A 26 -18.76 7.51 -2.58
C VAL A 26 -18.58 6.35 -1.61
N LEU A 27 -19.46 5.34 -1.69
CA LEU A 27 -19.44 4.19 -0.78
C LEU A 27 -18.11 3.44 -0.84
N TRP A 28 -17.69 3.03 -2.04
CA TRP A 28 -16.45 2.28 -2.21
C TRP A 28 -15.22 3.13 -1.90
N GLY A 29 -15.24 4.42 -2.24
CA GLY A 29 -14.16 5.35 -1.87
C GLY A 29 -14.03 5.50 -0.36
N VAL A 30 -15.12 5.77 0.36
CA VAL A 30 -15.13 5.89 1.83
C VAL A 30 -14.65 4.59 2.48
N LEU A 31 -15.17 3.44 2.04
CA LEU A 31 -14.78 2.14 2.59
C LEU A 31 -13.27 1.87 2.36
N CYS A 32 -12.76 2.18 1.16
CA CYS A 32 -11.33 2.08 0.87
C CYS A 32 -10.49 2.95 1.82
N GLY A 33 -10.90 4.21 2.04
CA GLY A 33 -10.19 5.13 2.92
C GLY A 33 -10.19 4.69 4.38
N VAL A 34 -11.30 4.17 4.87
CA VAL A 34 -11.40 3.59 6.23
C VAL A 34 -10.46 2.39 6.37
N LEU A 35 -10.49 1.46 5.42
CA LEU A 35 -9.60 0.29 5.42
C LEU A 35 -8.12 0.71 5.39
N GLN A 36 -7.75 1.68 4.56
CA GLN A 36 -6.38 2.20 4.51
C GLN A 36 -5.96 2.85 5.83
N ALA A 37 -6.85 3.61 6.49
CA ALA A 37 -6.56 4.24 7.77
C ALA A 37 -6.29 3.21 8.89
N PHE A 38 -7.11 2.15 8.96
CA PHE A 38 -6.87 1.05 9.90
C PHE A 38 -5.62 0.26 9.54
N GLY A 39 -5.40 0.00 8.24
CA GLY A 39 -4.21 -0.69 7.74
C GLY A 39 -2.92 -0.01 8.19
N ILE A 40 -2.80 1.31 7.97
CA ILE A 40 -1.62 2.08 8.36
C ILE A 40 -1.47 2.16 9.89
N TRP A 41 -2.56 2.31 10.63
CA TRP A 41 -2.52 2.36 12.08
C TRP A 41 -2.00 1.05 12.68
N TRP A 42 -2.58 -0.07 12.25
CA TRP A 42 -2.13 -1.39 12.73
C TRP A 42 -0.71 -1.73 12.29
N PHE A 43 -0.31 -1.29 11.08
CA PHE A 43 1.06 -1.45 10.59
C PHE A 43 2.08 -0.76 11.50
N TYR A 44 1.88 0.52 11.79
CA TYR A 44 2.78 1.24 12.69
C TYR A 44 2.73 0.73 14.13
N ALA A 45 1.57 0.29 14.61
CA ALA A 45 1.45 -0.35 15.92
C ALA A 45 2.22 -1.69 15.98
N ALA A 46 2.19 -2.47 14.90
CA ALA A 46 2.96 -3.71 14.78
C ALA A 46 4.47 -3.43 14.73
N LEU A 47 4.90 -2.44 13.90
CA LEU A 47 6.32 -2.03 13.81
C LEU A 47 6.87 -1.50 15.14
N GLY A 48 6.07 -0.77 15.90
CA GLY A 48 6.47 -0.26 17.21
C GLY A 48 6.46 -1.30 18.35
N SER A 49 5.95 -2.50 18.10
CA SER A 49 5.78 -3.53 19.13
C SER A 49 6.45 -4.86 18.80
N GLY A 50 6.94 -5.04 17.56
CA GLY A 50 7.48 -6.30 17.08
C GLY A 50 8.72 -6.14 16.21
N PRO A 51 9.38 -7.25 15.84
CA PRO A 51 10.57 -7.23 15.00
C PRO A 51 10.21 -6.78 13.56
N ILE A 52 10.82 -5.70 13.12
CA ILE A 52 10.61 -5.10 11.78
C ILE A 52 10.92 -6.13 10.69
N SER A 53 11.94 -6.96 10.91
CA SER A 53 12.37 -8.05 10.01
C SER A 53 11.29 -9.10 9.72
N VAL A 54 10.27 -9.21 10.57
CA VAL A 54 9.13 -10.15 10.40
C VAL A 54 7.85 -9.39 10.01
N VAL A 55 7.56 -8.28 10.68
CA VAL A 55 6.32 -7.51 10.47
C VAL A 55 6.23 -7.00 9.03
N SER A 56 7.31 -6.40 8.51
CA SER A 56 7.30 -5.77 7.19
C SER A 56 7.10 -6.79 6.05
N PRO A 57 7.87 -7.90 5.94
CA PRO A 57 7.64 -8.90 4.91
C PRO A 57 6.27 -9.57 5.00
N LEU A 58 5.84 -9.90 6.21
CA LEU A 58 4.56 -10.59 6.41
C LEU A 58 3.37 -9.69 6.01
N THR A 59 3.40 -8.40 6.38
CA THR A 59 2.39 -7.45 5.94
C THR A 59 2.36 -7.33 4.41
N ALA A 60 3.52 -7.20 3.76
CA ALA A 60 3.61 -7.04 2.31
C ALA A 60 3.06 -8.27 1.54
N ILE A 61 3.32 -9.49 2.03
CA ILE A 61 2.74 -10.71 1.47
C ILE A 61 1.21 -10.69 1.62
N LEU A 62 0.69 -10.33 2.79
CA LEU A 62 -0.74 -10.33 3.06
C LEU A 62 -1.49 -9.25 2.29
N VAL A 63 -0.86 -8.12 1.99
CA VAL A 63 -1.41 -7.07 1.11
C VAL A 63 -1.73 -7.62 -0.27
N SER A 64 -0.94 -8.57 -0.79
CA SER A 64 -1.19 -9.22 -2.08
C SER A 64 -2.12 -10.42 -1.98
N ALA A 65 -1.96 -11.23 -0.94
CA ALA A 65 -2.71 -12.48 -0.78
C ALA A 65 -4.23 -12.26 -0.70
N GLY A 66 -4.67 -11.18 0.00
CA GLY A 66 -6.08 -10.82 0.09
C GLY A 66 -6.72 -10.56 -1.28
N PRO A 67 -6.23 -9.60 -2.07
CA PRO A 67 -6.75 -9.32 -3.42
C PRO A 67 -6.66 -10.51 -4.38
N ILE A 68 -5.58 -11.32 -4.32
CA ILE A 68 -5.48 -12.54 -5.12
C ILE A 68 -6.64 -13.48 -4.79
N GLY A 69 -6.89 -13.72 -3.50
CA GLY A 69 -8.00 -14.56 -3.06
C GLY A 69 -9.36 -14.03 -3.52
N VAL A 70 -9.58 -12.70 -3.41
CA VAL A 70 -10.80 -12.04 -3.89
C VAL A 70 -10.92 -12.13 -5.41
N GLY A 71 -9.86 -11.85 -6.17
CA GLY A 71 -9.87 -11.92 -7.63
C GLY A 71 -10.22 -13.32 -8.14
N VAL A 72 -9.59 -14.36 -7.59
CA VAL A 72 -9.90 -15.75 -7.91
C VAL A 72 -11.35 -16.11 -7.54
N ALA A 73 -11.83 -15.66 -6.38
CA ALA A 73 -13.23 -15.88 -5.96
C ALA A 73 -14.23 -15.16 -6.88
N MET A 74 -13.84 -14.02 -7.48
CA MET A 74 -14.62 -13.29 -8.48
C MET A 74 -14.54 -13.91 -9.89
N GLY A 75 -13.79 -15.00 -10.05
CA GLY A 75 -13.67 -15.73 -11.31
C GLY A 75 -12.48 -15.35 -12.18
N GLU A 76 -11.53 -14.56 -11.66
CA GLU A 76 -10.27 -14.32 -12.38
C GLU A 76 -9.53 -15.64 -12.61
N ARG A 77 -8.98 -15.79 -13.80
CA ARG A 77 -8.21 -16.97 -14.21
C ARG A 77 -6.88 -16.52 -14.81
N PRO A 78 -5.89 -16.14 -13.98
CA PRO A 78 -4.57 -15.81 -14.49
C PRO A 78 -3.96 -16.99 -15.26
N SER A 79 -3.17 -16.70 -16.28
CA SER A 79 -2.46 -17.75 -17.04
C SER A 79 -1.43 -18.48 -16.14
N GLY A 80 -0.97 -19.64 -16.56
CA GLY A 80 0.08 -20.38 -15.82
C GLY A 80 1.37 -19.56 -15.65
N VAL A 81 1.71 -18.74 -16.65
CA VAL A 81 2.87 -17.82 -16.57
C VAL A 81 2.64 -16.71 -15.54
N ALA A 82 1.43 -16.13 -15.52
CA ALA A 82 1.06 -15.13 -14.55
C ALA A 82 1.06 -15.70 -13.12
N ILE A 83 0.54 -16.93 -12.93
CA ILE A 83 0.59 -17.60 -11.60
C ILE A 83 2.02 -17.81 -11.12
N ALA A 84 2.92 -18.26 -12.00
CA ALA A 84 4.34 -18.40 -11.67
C ALA A 84 4.98 -17.04 -11.36
N GLY A 85 4.63 -15.98 -12.10
CA GLY A 85 5.02 -14.61 -11.82
C GLY A 85 4.53 -14.11 -10.46
N ILE A 86 3.28 -14.40 -10.08
CA ILE A 86 2.71 -14.08 -8.75
C ILE A 86 3.53 -14.78 -7.64
N ALA A 87 3.80 -16.08 -7.77
CA ALA A 87 4.59 -16.82 -6.79
C ALA A 87 6.01 -16.23 -6.65
N LEU A 88 6.63 -15.90 -7.77
CA LEU A 88 7.95 -15.27 -7.80
C LEU A 88 7.92 -13.88 -7.13
N ALA A 89 6.88 -13.09 -7.36
CA ALA A 89 6.70 -11.77 -6.74
C ALA A 89 6.59 -11.86 -5.22
N LEU A 90 5.84 -12.83 -4.69
CA LEU A 90 5.69 -13.04 -3.24
C LEU A 90 7.05 -13.39 -2.59
N VAL A 91 7.86 -14.22 -3.24
CA VAL A 91 9.23 -14.52 -2.80
C VAL A 91 10.10 -13.27 -2.87
N ALA A 92 10.03 -12.51 -3.96
CA ALA A 92 10.76 -11.26 -4.13
C ALA A 92 10.44 -10.24 -3.03
N VAL A 93 9.14 -10.04 -2.76
CA VAL A 93 8.66 -9.15 -1.68
C VAL A 93 9.21 -9.59 -0.33
N ALA A 94 9.18 -10.88 -0.01
CA ALA A 94 9.70 -11.41 1.25
C ALA A 94 11.21 -11.12 1.39
N LEU A 95 12.00 -11.38 0.35
CA LEU A 95 13.45 -11.16 0.35
C LEU A 95 13.82 -9.68 0.45
N VAL A 96 13.14 -8.82 -0.34
CA VAL A 96 13.45 -7.37 -0.34
C VAL A 96 13.04 -6.72 0.97
N SER A 97 11.90 -7.13 1.55
CA SER A 97 11.38 -6.55 2.79
C SER A 97 12.09 -7.08 4.04
N ALA A 98 12.84 -8.19 3.93
CA ALA A 98 13.59 -8.75 5.04
C ALA A 98 14.73 -7.79 5.43
N GLN A 99 14.67 -7.27 6.65
CA GLN A 99 15.74 -6.48 7.24
C GLN A 99 16.66 -7.38 8.08
N ALA A 100 17.92 -7.01 8.18
CA ALA A 100 18.83 -7.75 9.05
C ALA A 100 18.50 -7.46 10.51
N THR A 101 18.57 -8.51 11.30
CA THR A 101 18.28 -8.50 12.74
C THR A 101 19.31 -7.69 13.55
N ASP A 102 20.40 -7.26 12.92
CA ASP A 102 21.57 -6.65 13.60
C ASP A 102 21.34 -5.19 14.06
N GLU A 103 20.22 -4.54 13.68
CA GLU A 103 19.93 -3.16 14.05
C GLU A 103 18.90 -3.00 15.18
N ASP A 104 18.28 -4.09 15.63
CA ASP A 104 17.37 -4.05 16.77
C ASP A 104 18.17 -4.14 18.09
N GLU A 105 18.56 -3.01 18.65
CA GLU A 105 19.18 -2.92 20.00
C GLU A 105 18.26 -3.44 21.11
N THR A 106 16.97 -3.66 20.85
CA THR A 106 16.01 -4.27 21.77
C THR A 106 15.35 -5.48 21.11
N PRO A 107 15.46 -6.70 21.74
CA PRO A 107 14.85 -7.91 21.19
C PRO A 107 13.32 -7.84 21.31
N HIS A 108 12.65 -7.23 20.34
CA HIS A 108 11.20 -7.24 20.24
C HIS A 108 10.73 -8.65 19.87
N ARG A 109 9.96 -9.30 20.77
CA ARG A 109 9.41 -10.63 20.51
C ARG A 109 8.19 -10.55 19.59
N PHE A 110 8.09 -11.47 18.63
CA PHE A 110 6.90 -11.63 17.81
C PHE A 110 5.78 -12.27 18.66
N THR A 111 4.96 -11.43 19.26
CA THR A 111 3.86 -11.84 20.14
C THR A 111 2.57 -12.08 19.37
N ALA A 112 1.58 -12.76 19.94
CA ALA A 112 0.27 -12.93 19.35
C ALA A 112 -0.40 -11.57 19.01
N LYS A 113 -0.19 -10.53 19.83
CA LYS A 113 -0.66 -9.17 19.56
C LYS A 113 -0.02 -8.60 18.28
N VAL A 114 1.29 -8.74 18.13
CA VAL A 114 2.02 -8.29 16.92
C VAL A 114 1.54 -9.06 15.70
N ALA A 115 1.34 -10.39 15.83
CA ALA A 115 0.80 -11.20 14.74
C ALA A 115 -0.58 -10.69 14.28
N TRP A 116 -1.50 -10.45 15.20
CA TRP A 116 -2.83 -9.91 14.89
C TRP A 116 -2.78 -8.52 14.23
N LEU A 117 -1.94 -7.62 14.71
CA LEU A 117 -1.75 -6.29 14.12
C LEU A 117 -1.17 -6.40 12.70
N THR A 118 -0.20 -7.29 12.50
CA THR A 118 0.44 -7.53 11.20
C THR A 118 -0.54 -8.12 10.19
N VAL A 119 -1.27 -9.17 10.60
CA VAL A 119 -2.28 -9.81 9.75
C VAL A 119 -3.43 -8.85 9.45
N GLY A 120 -3.95 -8.18 10.47
CA GLY A 120 -5.01 -7.19 10.31
C GLY A 120 -4.60 -6.05 9.35
N SER A 121 -3.38 -5.52 9.50
CA SER A 121 -2.84 -4.51 8.60
C SER A 121 -2.76 -4.99 7.15
N GLY A 122 -2.12 -6.13 6.91
CA GLY A 122 -1.99 -6.68 5.57
C GLY A 122 -3.33 -6.95 4.89
N LEU A 123 -4.27 -7.56 5.62
CA LEU A 123 -5.60 -7.84 5.10
C LEU A 123 -6.41 -6.57 4.83
N THR A 124 -6.38 -5.56 5.71
CA THR A 124 -7.11 -4.31 5.47
C THR A 124 -6.55 -3.52 4.29
N PHE A 125 -5.23 -3.47 4.12
CA PHE A 125 -4.63 -2.89 2.93
C PHE A 125 -5.00 -3.68 1.67
N GLY A 126 -4.91 -5.00 1.69
CA GLY A 126 -5.30 -5.85 0.58
C GLY A 126 -6.78 -5.68 0.22
N LEU A 127 -7.67 -5.71 1.20
CA LEU A 127 -9.10 -5.48 0.99
C LEU A 127 -9.39 -4.09 0.42
N SER A 128 -8.60 -3.07 0.76
CA SER A 128 -8.76 -1.73 0.18
C SER A 128 -8.55 -1.73 -1.34
N PHE A 129 -7.67 -2.59 -1.87
CA PHE A 129 -7.49 -2.76 -3.32
C PHE A 129 -8.70 -3.46 -3.96
N ALA A 130 -9.22 -4.49 -3.29
CA ALA A 130 -10.43 -5.17 -3.77
C ALA A 130 -11.65 -4.25 -3.80
N VAL A 131 -11.78 -3.41 -2.78
CA VAL A 131 -12.86 -2.41 -2.65
C VAL A 131 -12.77 -1.34 -3.73
N ILE A 132 -11.60 -0.74 -3.94
CA ILE A 132 -11.43 0.33 -4.93
C ILE A 132 -11.52 -0.20 -6.37
N HIS A 133 -11.26 -1.47 -6.60
CA HIS A 133 -11.44 -2.14 -7.88
C HIS A 133 -12.92 -2.22 -8.31
N GLN A 134 -13.87 -2.21 -7.36
CA GLN A 134 -15.32 -2.23 -7.63
C GLN A 134 -15.87 -0.88 -8.10
N VAL A 135 -15.06 0.16 -8.12
CA VAL A 135 -15.52 1.50 -8.48
C VAL A 135 -15.78 1.61 -9.98
N PRO A 136 -16.92 2.18 -10.40
CA PRO A 136 -17.20 2.44 -11.82
C PRO A 136 -16.14 3.33 -12.45
N HIS A 137 -15.72 2.99 -13.68
CA HIS A 137 -14.67 3.73 -14.41
C HIS A 137 -15.05 5.20 -14.71
N ASP A 138 -16.34 5.49 -14.86
CA ASP A 138 -16.88 6.82 -15.10
C ASP A 138 -16.71 7.79 -13.91
N ALA A 139 -16.52 7.23 -12.70
CA ALA A 139 -16.22 8.02 -11.51
C ALA A 139 -14.79 8.61 -11.51
N LYS A 140 -13.89 8.10 -12.36
CA LYS A 140 -12.49 8.54 -12.50
C LYS A 140 -11.79 8.68 -11.14
N LEU A 141 -11.36 9.91 -10.75
CA LEU A 141 -10.59 10.15 -9.52
C LEU A 141 -11.45 10.40 -8.28
N TRP A 142 -12.77 10.59 -8.40
CA TRP A 142 -13.64 10.90 -7.27
C TRP A 142 -13.57 9.88 -6.12
N PRO A 143 -13.49 8.58 -6.36
CA PRO A 143 -13.36 7.60 -5.28
C PRO A 143 -12.11 7.79 -4.42
N LEU A 144 -10.99 8.21 -5.02
CA LEU A 144 -9.76 8.52 -4.27
C LEU A 144 -9.93 9.78 -3.41
N VAL A 145 -10.71 10.76 -3.87
CA VAL A 145 -11.05 11.95 -3.07
C VAL A 145 -11.80 11.51 -1.81
N PHE A 146 -12.86 10.71 -1.95
CA PHE A 146 -13.63 10.20 -0.81
C PHE A 146 -12.78 9.32 0.11
N ALA A 147 -11.90 8.49 -0.45
CA ALA A 147 -10.97 7.68 0.33
C ALA A 147 -10.03 8.54 1.19
N ARG A 148 -9.48 9.62 0.63
CA ARG A 148 -8.60 10.52 1.38
C ARG A 148 -9.32 11.31 2.46
N PHE A 149 -10.52 11.78 2.20
CA PHE A 149 -11.32 12.45 3.25
C PHE A 149 -11.73 11.48 4.34
N ALA A 150 -12.15 10.26 4.02
CA ALA A 150 -12.47 9.24 5.00
C ALA A 150 -11.26 8.86 5.87
N ALA A 151 -10.11 8.60 5.24
CA ALA A 151 -8.87 8.32 5.95
C ALA A 151 -8.44 9.48 6.84
N THR A 152 -8.56 10.72 6.35
CA THR A 152 -8.30 11.93 7.13
C THR A 152 -9.20 12.00 8.36
N ALA A 153 -10.51 11.76 8.19
CA ALA A 153 -11.46 11.78 9.28
C ALA A 153 -11.12 10.74 10.37
N VAL A 154 -10.79 9.51 9.98
CA VAL A 154 -10.38 8.45 10.94
C VAL A 154 -9.12 8.85 11.70
N VAL A 155 -8.09 9.34 11.01
CA VAL A 155 -6.83 9.77 11.64
C VAL A 155 -7.05 10.98 12.55
N MET A 156 -7.88 11.94 12.14
CA MET A 156 -8.22 13.10 12.97
C MET A 156 -9.01 12.72 14.22
N LEU A 157 -9.99 11.81 14.10
CA LEU A 157 -10.73 11.28 15.24
C LEU A 157 -9.79 10.57 16.23
N ALA A 158 -8.86 9.76 15.73
CA ALA A 158 -7.85 9.12 16.56
C ALA A 158 -6.93 10.13 17.25
N ALA A 159 -6.48 11.17 16.55
CA ALA A 159 -5.63 12.23 17.12
C ALA A 159 -6.35 13.04 18.21
N VAL A 160 -7.63 13.33 18.01
CA VAL A 160 -8.47 14.00 19.04
C VAL A 160 -8.68 13.10 20.25
N ALA A 161 -9.01 11.81 20.03
CA ALA A 161 -9.23 10.85 21.10
C ALA A 161 -7.98 10.62 21.97
N THR A 162 -6.80 10.62 21.33
CA THR A 162 -5.50 10.45 22.03
C THR A 162 -4.89 11.76 22.52
N ARG A 163 -5.54 12.90 22.26
CA ARG A 163 -5.05 14.27 22.57
C ARG A 163 -3.64 14.55 22.00
N ASN A 164 -3.26 13.87 20.96
CA ASN A 164 -1.92 13.93 20.37
C ASN A 164 -1.96 14.75 19.08
N PHE A 165 -2.05 16.07 19.22
CA PHE A 165 -2.19 17.00 18.10
C PHE A 165 -0.90 17.82 17.95
N ALA A 166 0.03 17.34 17.11
CA ALA A 166 1.24 18.09 16.77
C ALA A 166 1.19 18.52 15.30
N LEU A 167 1.16 19.84 15.08
CA LEU A 167 1.28 20.42 13.75
C LEU A 167 2.77 20.51 13.38
N PRO A 168 3.23 19.81 12.34
CA PRO A 168 4.62 19.89 11.91
C PRO A 168 4.93 21.30 11.38
N ARG A 169 6.11 21.82 11.69
CA ARG A 169 6.61 23.11 11.23
C ARG A 169 8.00 22.97 10.62
N GLY A 170 8.39 23.87 9.73
CA GLY A 170 9.72 23.87 9.13
C GLY A 170 9.91 22.68 8.16
N LEU A 171 11.05 21.99 8.29
CA LEU A 171 11.41 20.85 7.43
C LEU A 171 10.38 19.72 7.45
N PRO A 172 9.85 19.26 8.60
CA PRO A 172 8.80 18.25 8.62
C PRO A 172 7.54 18.62 7.83
N LEU A 173 7.17 19.90 7.79
CA LEU A 173 6.03 20.34 6.97
C LEU A 173 6.34 20.23 5.47
N LYS A 174 7.54 20.67 5.04
CA LYS A 174 7.97 20.53 3.63
C LYS A 174 7.98 19.08 3.19
N LEU A 175 8.52 18.19 4.01
CA LEU A 175 8.53 16.74 3.72
C LEU A 175 7.12 16.17 3.65
N ALA A 176 6.20 16.60 4.52
CA ALA A 176 4.80 16.18 4.49
C ALA A 176 4.08 16.64 3.21
N LEU A 177 4.39 17.82 2.68
CA LEU A 177 3.84 18.32 1.41
C LEU A 177 4.36 17.51 0.21
N VAL A 178 5.67 17.23 0.17
CA VAL A 178 6.26 16.36 -0.87
C VAL A 178 5.66 14.96 -0.79
N ALA A 179 5.57 14.40 0.42
CA ALA A 179 4.95 13.08 0.62
C ALA A 179 3.48 13.06 0.15
N ALA A 180 2.71 14.15 0.38
CA ALA A 180 1.34 14.25 -0.09
C ALA A 180 1.24 14.25 -1.63
N ALA A 181 2.14 14.96 -2.31
CA ALA A 181 2.18 14.97 -3.77
C ALA A 181 2.52 13.59 -4.34
N LEU A 182 3.54 12.94 -3.78
CA LEU A 182 3.93 11.57 -4.18
C LEU A 182 2.83 10.55 -3.88
N ASP A 183 2.14 10.68 -2.74
CA ASP A 183 0.99 9.85 -2.39
C ASP A 183 -0.15 9.98 -3.39
N VAL A 184 -0.45 11.19 -3.87
CA VAL A 184 -1.45 11.41 -4.92
C VAL A 184 -1.07 10.69 -6.21
N ILE A 185 0.17 10.86 -6.68
CA ILE A 185 0.67 10.20 -7.89
C ILE A 185 0.57 8.67 -7.73
N ALA A 186 1.01 8.14 -6.60
CA ALA A 186 0.98 6.70 -6.32
C ALA A 186 -0.46 6.15 -6.31
N ASN A 187 -1.40 6.85 -5.68
CA ASN A 187 -2.80 6.39 -5.61
C ASN A 187 -3.53 6.50 -6.96
N VAL A 188 -3.23 7.52 -7.75
CA VAL A 188 -3.75 7.61 -9.13
C VAL A 188 -3.19 6.45 -9.96
N GLY A 189 -1.89 6.20 -9.92
CA GLY A 189 -1.28 5.06 -10.60
C GLY A 189 -1.84 3.71 -10.14
N MET A 190 -2.06 3.54 -8.83
CA MET A 190 -2.71 2.35 -8.26
C MET A 190 -4.12 2.16 -8.81
N LEU A 191 -4.96 3.21 -8.80
CA LEU A 191 -6.33 3.13 -9.33
C LEU A 191 -6.34 2.74 -10.81
N LEU A 192 -5.49 3.38 -11.61
CA LEU A 192 -5.38 3.08 -13.04
C LEU A 192 -4.93 1.63 -13.29
N ALA A 193 -3.95 1.14 -12.53
CA ALA A 193 -3.49 -0.24 -12.63
C ALA A 193 -4.59 -1.26 -12.28
N LEU A 194 -5.33 -1.00 -11.19
CA LEU A 194 -6.45 -1.84 -10.76
C LEU A 194 -7.62 -1.82 -11.74
N GLN A 195 -7.84 -0.73 -12.46
CA GLN A 195 -8.89 -0.63 -13.47
C GLN A 195 -8.48 -1.20 -14.84
N ALA A 196 -7.18 -1.27 -15.12
CA ALA A 196 -6.65 -1.72 -16.41
C ALA A 196 -6.38 -3.24 -16.48
N SER A 197 -6.33 -3.94 -15.34
CA SER A 197 -5.97 -5.36 -15.31
C SER A 197 -6.73 -6.14 -14.23
N MET A 198 -6.51 -7.45 -14.16
CA MET A 198 -7.07 -8.30 -13.10
C MET A 198 -6.62 -7.81 -11.72
N LEU A 199 -7.52 -7.85 -10.75
CA LEU A 199 -7.24 -7.46 -9.36
C LEU A 199 -6.04 -8.21 -8.78
N SER A 200 -5.95 -9.53 -9.04
CA SER A 200 -4.84 -10.38 -8.60
C SER A 200 -3.49 -9.89 -9.16
N LEU A 201 -3.41 -9.57 -10.45
CA LEU A 201 -2.16 -9.15 -11.10
C LEU A 201 -1.76 -7.74 -10.66
N ALA A 202 -2.69 -6.79 -10.70
CA ALA A 202 -2.44 -5.41 -10.29
C ALA A 202 -1.99 -5.32 -8.83
N SER A 203 -2.65 -6.03 -7.91
CA SER A 203 -2.30 -6.01 -6.49
C SER A 203 -0.91 -6.55 -6.20
N VAL A 204 -0.49 -7.61 -6.92
CA VAL A 204 0.87 -8.16 -6.81
C VAL A 204 1.90 -7.16 -7.31
N LEU A 205 1.68 -6.54 -8.48
CA LEU A 205 2.59 -5.52 -9.00
C LEU A 205 2.71 -4.31 -8.06
N ILE A 206 1.59 -3.87 -7.49
CA ILE A 206 1.58 -2.78 -6.51
C ILE A 206 2.36 -3.18 -5.25
N SER A 207 2.25 -4.42 -4.80
CA SER A 207 2.96 -4.89 -3.60
C SER A 207 4.48 -5.04 -3.75
N LEU A 208 5.01 -4.89 -4.96
CA LEU A 208 6.46 -4.81 -5.22
C LEU A 208 7.08 -3.45 -4.81
N TYR A 209 6.31 -2.53 -4.24
CA TYR A 209 6.82 -1.23 -3.78
C TYR A 209 8.06 -1.31 -2.87
N PRO A 210 8.30 -2.36 -2.04
CA PRO A 210 9.56 -2.44 -1.29
C PRO A 210 10.79 -2.54 -2.20
N ALA A 211 10.68 -3.21 -3.35
CA ALA A 211 11.77 -3.26 -4.32
C ALA A 211 12.09 -1.86 -4.89
N ALA A 212 11.06 -1.08 -5.22
CA ALA A 212 11.22 0.30 -5.65
C ALA A 212 11.83 1.17 -4.53
N THR A 213 11.43 0.97 -3.28
CA THR A 213 11.98 1.69 -2.12
C THR A 213 13.47 1.40 -1.94
N VAL A 214 13.89 0.12 -2.02
CA VAL A 214 15.30 -0.27 -1.92
C VAL A 214 16.10 0.29 -3.10
N ALA A 215 15.57 0.22 -4.32
CA ALA A 215 16.22 0.81 -5.49
C ALA A 215 16.43 2.32 -5.33
N LEU A 216 15.42 3.03 -4.78
CA LEU A 216 15.52 4.45 -4.51
C LEU A 216 16.56 4.76 -3.41
N ALA A 217 16.62 3.97 -2.35
CA ALA A 217 17.62 4.09 -1.29
C ALA A 217 19.04 3.92 -1.83
N MET A 218 19.26 2.96 -2.74
CA MET A 218 20.55 2.80 -3.43
C MET A 218 20.96 4.04 -4.21
N VAL A 219 20.04 4.62 -4.97
CA VAL A 219 20.34 5.75 -5.86
C VAL A 219 20.49 7.06 -5.08
N VAL A 220 19.57 7.34 -4.15
CA VAL A 220 19.47 8.63 -3.44
C VAL A 220 20.37 8.65 -2.21
N LEU A 221 20.29 7.60 -1.38
CA LEU A 221 21.03 7.51 -0.12
C LEU A 221 22.39 6.83 -0.27
N LYS A 222 22.66 6.21 -1.45
CA LYS A 222 23.86 5.41 -1.73
C LYS A 222 24.05 4.26 -0.73
N GLU A 223 22.95 3.73 -0.21
CA GLU A 223 22.97 2.58 0.69
C GLU A 223 23.45 1.33 -0.02
N ARG A 224 24.20 0.49 0.71
CA ARG A 224 24.65 -0.82 0.20
C ARG A 224 23.55 -1.83 0.37
N VAL A 225 23.18 -2.49 -0.72
CA VAL A 225 22.18 -3.56 -0.71
C VAL A 225 22.84 -4.87 -0.29
N ARG A 226 22.17 -5.61 0.55
CA ARG A 226 22.60 -6.97 0.91
C ARG A 226 22.31 -7.95 -0.23
N ALA A 227 23.08 -9.03 -0.29
CA ALA A 227 22.97 -9.99 -1.40
C ALA A 227 21.54 -10.54 -1.61
N TRP A 228 20.82 -10.86 -0.53
CA TRP A 228 19.43 -11.35 -0.65
C TRP A 228 18.44 -10.28 -1.15
N GLN A 229 18.65 -9.00 -0.81
CA GLN A 229 17.83 -7.91 -1.34
C GLN A 229 18.08 -7.73 -2.85
N ALA A 230 19.34 -7.85 -3.30
CA ALA A 230 19.68 -7.83 -4.72
C ALA A 230 19.03 -9.01 -5.48
N VAL A 231 19.05 -10.20 -4.89
CA VAL A 231 18.33 -11.36 -5.44
C VAL A 231 16.82 -11.09 -5.48
N GLY A 232 16.23 -10.56 -4.39
CA GLY A 232 14.82 -10.20 -4.34
C GLY A 232 14.44 -9.16 -5.40
N MET A 233 15.27 -8.15 -5.66
CA MET A 233 15.04 -7.18 -6.74
C MET A 233 15.10 -7.81 -8.13
N ALA A 234 16.04 -8.72 -8.37
CA ALA A 234 16.12 -9.45 -9.63
C ALA A 234 14.89 -10.34 -9.87
N LEU A 235 14.41 -11.02 -8.80
CA LEU A 235 13.16 -11.80 -8.83
C LEU A 235 11.95 -10.90 -9.07
N ALA A 236 11.91 -9.70 -8.46
CA ALA A 236 10.84 -8.73 -8.69
C ALA A 236 10.74 -8.32 -10.17
N LEU A 237 11.88 -8.02 -10.82
CA LEU A 237 11.90 -7.70 -12.24
C LEU A 237 11.45 -8.89 -13.10
N GLY A 238 11.92 -10.11 -12.78
CA GLY A 238 11.48 -11.33 -13.45
C GLY A 238 9.98 -11.58 -13.29
N SER A 239 9.41 -11.36 -12.10
CA SER A 239 7.98 -11.50 -11.85
C SER A 239 7.13 -10.51 -12.64
N VAL A 240 7.57 -9.24 -12.74
CA VAL A 240 6.90 -8.21 -13.56
C VAL A 240 6.85 -8.66 -15.02
N ALA A 241 7.98 -9.14 -15.56
CA ALA A 241 8.04 -9.61 -16.94
C ALA A 241 7.11 -10.81 -17.18
N MET A 242 7.04 -11.77 -16.25
CA MET A 242 6.14 -12.93 -16.35
C MET A 242 4.66 -12.52 -16.26
N ILE A 243 4.30 -11.62 -15.36
CA ILE A 243 2.93 -11.12 -15.21
C ILE A 243 2.50 -10.33 -16.46
N ALA A 244 3.42 -9.54 -17.04
CA ALA A 244 3.13 -8.79 -18.25
C ALA A 244 3.03 -9.64 -19.52
N ALA A 245 3.66 -10.82 -19.54
CA ALA A 245 3.65 -11.75 -20.68
C ALA A 245 2.49 -12.76 -20.63
N GLY A 246 1.80 -12.89 -19.52
CA GLY A 246 0.72 -13.86 -19.28
C GLY A 246 -0.65 -13.28 -19.29
#